data_059be573cc89ca7e64aaaebb840af7b3
#
_entry.id   059be573cc89ca7e64aaaebb840af7b3
#
_cell.length_a   1.000
_cell.length_b   1.000
_cell.length_c   1.000
_cell.angle_alpha   90.00
_cell.angle_beta   90.00
_cell.angle_gamma   90.00
#
_symmetry.space_group_name_H-M   'P 1'
#
loop_
_entity.id
_entity.type
_entity.pdbx_description
1 polymer ?
#
loop_
_entity_poly.entity_id
_entity_poly.type
_entity_poly.pdbx_seq_one_letter_code
_entity_poly.pdbx_strand_id
1 'polypeptide(L)'
;MTQPAVRHIATALSAQSQATLTAWHAMLESGNMDALDDLFAEDVVFRSPVAHTAYPGRTATTLALRTVNTVFEDFQYHRSFATDDGASVVLEFSANVSGKSLKGIDMIRFNASGKIVEFEVMVRPATGLQALGAAMGAKLADKLALLKAEA
;
A
#
# COMPACT_ATOMS: atom_id res chain seq x y z
N MET A 1 -15.44 14.60 -16.62
CA MET A 1 -14.03 14.81 -16.88
C MET A 1 -13.28 14.73 -15.55
N THR A 2 -12.60 13.63 -15.33
CA THR A 2 -11.78 13.45 -14.15
C THR A 2 -10.59 14.36 -14.29
N GLN A 3 -10.47 15.37 -13.44
CA GLN A 3 -9.21 16.07 -13.28
C GLN A 3 -8.17 15.04 -12.88
N PRO A 4 -6.98 15.04 -13.49
CA PRO A 4 -5.90 14.28 -12.93
C PRO A 4 -5.76 14.71 -11.47
N ALA A 5 -5.81 13.76 -10.57
CA ALA A 5 -5.57 14.03 -9.17
C ALA A 5 -4.31 14.89 -9.09
N VAL A 6 -4.43 16.08 -8.54
CA VAL A 6 -3.26 16.92 -8.29
C VAL A 6 -2.40 16.11 -7.33
N ARG A 7 -1.38 15.46 -7.87
CA ARG A 7 -0.43 14.74 -7.06
C ARG A 7 0.41 15.77 -6.34
N HIS A 8 0.00 16.06 -5.14
CA HIS A 8 0.88 16.74 -4.23
C HIS A 8 1.97 15.73 -3.84
N ILE A 9 3.00 15.66 -4.68
CA ILE A 9 4.23 15.03 -4.25
C ILE A 9 4.70 15.89 -3.08
N ALA A 10 4.73 15.29 -1.91
CA ALA A 10 5.17 15.98 -0.72
C ALA A 10 6.62 16.40 -0.93
N THR A 11 6.84 17.68 -1.17
CA THR A 11 8.16 18.26 -1.49
C THR A 11 9.16 18.12 -0.34
N ALA A 12 8.66 17.78 0.88
CA ALA A 12 9.49 17.52 2.04
C ALA A 12 10.23 16.17 1.99
N LEU A 13 9.81 15.23 1.13
CA LEU A 13 10.50 13.94 1.00
C LEU A 13 11.88 14.12 0.34
N SER A 14 12.84 13.26 0.74
CA SER A 14 14.14 13.19 0.07
C SER A 14 13.96 12.86 -1.42
N ALA A 15 14.94 13.18 -2.24
CA ALA A 15 14.87 12.90 -3.69
C ALA A 15 14.70 11.39 -3.96
N GLN A 16 15.39 10.54 -3.21
CA GLN A 16 15.29 9.09 -3.34
C GLN A 16 13.90 8.59 -2.95
N SER A 17 13.32 9.10 -1.87
CA SER A 17 11.97 8.75 -1.43
C SER A 17 10.92 9.23 -2.42
N GLN A 18 11.08 10.43 -2.99
CA GLN A 18 10.21 10.93 -4.04
C GLN A 18 10.23 10.04 -5.28
N ALA A 19 11.40 9.56 -5.69
CA ALA A 19 11.54 8.66 -6.82
C ALA A 19 10.79 7.34 -6.58
N THR A 20 10.91 6.78 -5.39
CA THR A 20 10.20 5.56 -5.00
C THR A 20 8.68 5.78 -5.01
N LEU A 21 8.22 6.88 -4.45
CA LEU A 21 6.79 7.23 -4.41
C LEU A 21 6.24 7.43 -5.82
N THR A 22 6.99 8.11 -6.69
CA THR A 22 6.62 8.28 -8.10
C THR A 22 6.47 6.93 -8.80
N ALA A 23 7.40 6.01 -8.59
CA ALA A 23 7.32 4.66 -9.14
C ALA A 23 6.09 3.90 -8.62
N TRP A 24 5.79 4.02 -7.33
CA TRP A 24 4.58 3.43 -6.73
C TRP A 24 3.31 3.93 -7.42
N HIS A 25 3.16 5.24 -7.58
CA HIS A 25 2.01 5.83 -8.27
C HIS A 25 1.90 5.35 -9.73
N ALA A 26 3.01 5.26 -10.43
CA ALA A 26 3.04 4.80 -11.82
C ALA A 26 2.60 3.34 -11.93
N MET A 27 2.99 2.49 -10.99
CA MET A 27 2.56 1.08 -10.96
C MET A 27 1.06 0.96 -10.74
N LEU A 28 0.49 1.74 -9.84
CA LEU A 28 -0.95 1.73 -9.58
C LEU A 28 -1.74 2.21 -10.80
N GLU A 29 -1.26 3.22 -11.51
CA GLU A 29 -1.92 3.75 -12.71
C GLU A 29 -1.89 2.79 -13.89
N SER A 30 -0.73 2.16 -14.10
CA SER A 30 -0.56 1.23 -15.23
C SER A 30 -1.15 -0.15 -14.96
N GLY A 31 -1.34 -0.51 -13.68
CA GLY A 31 -1.69 -1.86 -13.26
C GLY A 31 -0.54 -2.85 -13.34
N ASN A 32 0.65 -2.40 -13.76
CA ASN A 32 1.83 -3.26 -13.86
C ASN A 32 2.64 -3.19 -12.56
N MET A 33 2.56 -4.26 -11.77
CA MET A 33 3.22 -4.39 -10.47
C MET A 33 4.49 -5.26 -10.53
N ASP A 34 5.04 -5.51 -11.71
CA ASP A 34 6.17 -6.44 -11.87
C ASP A 34 7.43 -5.98 -11.11
N ALA A 35 7.68 -4.67 -11.08
CA ALA A 35 8.84 -4.10 -10.40
C ALA A 35 8.56 -3.71 -8.94
N LEU A 36 7.44 -4.16 -8.36
CA LEU A 36 7.04 -3.76 -7.00
C LEU A 36 8.13 -4.08 -5.96
N ASP A 37 8.77 -5.23 -6.08
CA ASP A 37 9.80 -5.65 -5.14
C ASP A 37 10.95 -4.63 -5.01
N ASP A 38 11.26 -3.92 -6.09
CA ASP A 38 12.36 -2.96 -6.13
C ASP A 38 12.13 -1.73 -5.23
N LEU A 39 10.89 -1.48 -4.84
CA LEU A 39 10.54 -0.34 -3.98
C LEU A 39 10.81 -0.58 -2.50
N PHE A 40 10.99 -1.84 -2.10
CA PHE A 40 11.00 -2.24 -0.69
C PHE A 40 12.39 -2.72 -0.24
N ALA A 41 12.76 -2.36 1.00
CA ALA A 41 13.90 -2.98 1.66
C ALA A 41 13.57 -4.44 2.00
N GLU A 42 14.59 -5.28 2.15
CA GLU A 42 14.39 -6.70 2.49
C GLU A 42 13.71 -6.89 3.85
N ASP A 43 13.99 -5.98 4.79
CA ASP A 43 13.48 -6.01 6.16
C ASP A 43 12.21 -5.18 6.35
N VAL A 44 11.52 -4.81 5.28
CA VAL A 44 10.27 -4.04 5.36
C VAL A 44 9.24 -4.75 6.24
N VAL A 45 8.45 -3.95 6.95
CA VAL A 45 7.34 -4.44 7.77
C VAL A 45 6.04 -3.88 7.23
N PHE A 46 5.09 -4.76 6.97
CA PHE A 46 3.74 -4.39 6.52
C PHE A 46 2.75 -4.60 7.66
N ARG A 47 1.90 -3.59 7.90
CA ARG A 47 0.83 -3.66 8.90
C ARG A 47 -0.51 -3.50 8.20
N SER A 48 -1.26 -4.59 8.19
CA SER A 48 -2.61 -4.68 7.62
C SER A 48 -3.62 -3.96 8.53
N PRO A 49 -4.68 -3.36 7.97
CA PRO A 49 -5.74 -2.76 8.78
C PRO A 49 -6.61 -3.78 9.52
N VAL A 50 -6.53 -5.06 9.16
CA VAL A 50 -7.38 -6.13 9.73
C VAL A 50 -6.63 -7.08 10.66
N ALA A 51 -5.30 -7.08 10.64
CA ALA A 51 -4.49 -7.99 11.45
C ALA A 51 -3.65 -7.20 12.46
N HIS A 52 -3.64 -7.65 13.71
CA HIS A 52 -2.81 -7.04 14.74
C HIS A 52 -1.32 -7.34 14.52
N THR A 53 -1.01 -8.57 14.11
CA THR A 53 0.38 -9.00 13.90
C THR A 53 0.90 -8.48 12.57
N ALA A 54 2.05 -7.82 12.60
CA ALA A 54 2.72 -7.33 11.40
C ALA A 54 3.26 -8.48 10.54
N TYR A 55 3.35 -8.22 9.23
CA TYR A 55 3.97 -9.16 8.28
C TYR A 55 5.40 -8.69 8.02
N PRO A 56 6.42 -9.43 8.49
CA PRO A 56 7.81 -9.04 8.24
C PRO A 56 8.30 -9.51 6.88
N GLY A 57 9.13 -8.69 6.26
CA GLY A 57 9.85 -9.03 5.04
C GLY A 57 9.17 -8.63 3.74
N ARG A 58 10.01 -8.51 2.72
CA ARG A 58 9.62 -8.04 1.40
C ARG A 58 8.63 -8.98 0.71
N THR A 59 8.84 -10.28 0.81
CA THR A 59 7.97 -11.27 0.15
C THR A 59 6.53 -11.19 0.65
N ALA A 60 6.34 -11.16 1.97
CA ALA A 60 4.99 -11.06 2.56
C ALA A 60 4.35 -9.70 2.25
N THR A 61 5.13 -8.62 2.30
CA THR A 61 4.66 -7.27 2.02
C THR A 61 4.18 -7.13 0.57
N THR A 62 4.99 -7.55 -0.39
CA THR A 62 4.64 -7.42 -1.81
C THR A 62 3.50 -8.34 -2.19
N LEU A 63 3.40 -9.52 -1.58
CA LEU A 63 2.26 -10.41 -1.75
C LEU A 63 0.96 -9.73 -1.31
N ALA A 64 0.96 -9.11 -0.12
CA ALA A 64 -0.22 -8.41 0.39
C ALA A 64 -0.63 -7.25 -0.52
N LEU A 65 0.32 -6.45 -0.98
CA LEU A 65 0.06 -5.28 -1.83
C LEU A 65 -0.40 -5.67 -3.24
N ARG A 66 0.20 -6.70 -3.85
CA ARG A 66 -0.28 -7.22 -5.13
C ARG A 66 -1.70 -7.77 -5.01
N THR A 67 -2.00 -8.44 -3.90
CA THR A 67 -3.32 -9.00 -3.67
C THR A 67 -4.37 -7.90 -3.49
N VAL A 68 -4.11 -6.88 -2.67
CA VAL A 68 -5.07 -5.81 -2.43
C VAL A 68 -5.33 -5.00 -3.71
N ASN A 69 -4.35 -4.89 -4.58
CA ASN A 69 -4.51 -4.22 -5.87
C ASN A 69 -5.55 -4.92 -6.76
N THR A 70 -5.78 -6.22 -6.56
CA THR A 70 -6.85 -6.97 -7.25
C THR A 70 -8.19 -6.89 -6.56
N VAL A 71 -8.24 -6.41 -5.33
CA VAL A 71 -9.44 -6.33 -4.48
C VAL A 71 -10.10 -4.96 -4.56
N PHE A 72 -9.30 -3.90 -4.54
CA PHE A 72 -9.82 -2.53 -4.61
C PHE A 72 -10.41 -2.23 -5.99
N GLU A 73 -11.60 -1.62 -5.98
CA GLU A 73 -12.27 -1.06 -7.16
C GLU A 73 -12.32 0.46 -7.00
N ASP A 74 -12.22 1.19 -8.11
CA ASP A 74 -12.28 2.65 -8.15
C ASP A 74 -11.30 3.33 -7.18
N PHE A 75 -10.11 2.78 -7.09
CA PHE A 75 -9.08 3.29 -6.18
C PHE A 75 -8.59 4.67 -6.62
N GLN A 76 -8.57 5.63 -5.68
CA GLN A 76 -8.06 6.97 -5.90
C GLN A 76 -7.29 7.47 -4.69
N TYR A 77 -6.12 8.07 -4.93
CA TYR A 77 -5.44 8.87 -3.92
C TYR A 77 -5.97 10.30 -3.93
N HIS A 78 -6.00 10.92 -2.76
CA HIS A 78 -6.46 12.30 -2.56
C HIS A 78 -5.31 13.16 -2.00
N ARG A 79 -5.29 13.40 -0.69
CA ARG A 79 -4.26 14.23 -0.06
C ARG A 79 -3.03 13.42 0.34
N SER A 80 -1.88 14.07 0.38
CA SER A 80 -0.67 13.49 0.94
C SER A 80 -0.02 14.43 1.95
N PHE A 81 0.61 13.84 2.96
CA PHE A 81 1.27 14.58 4.03
C PHE A 81 2.63 13.94 4.28
N ALA A 82 3.68 14.76 4.32
CA ALA A 82 5.02 14.27 4.58
C ALA A 82 5.56 14.83 5.89
N THR A 83 6.43 14.07 6.53
CA THR A 83 7.15 14.52 7.72
C THR A 83 8.32 15.42 7.35
N ASP A 84 8.69 16.32 8.25
CA ASP A 84 9.75 17.31 8.01
C ASP A 84 11.14 16.69 7.84
N ASP A 85 11.34 15.47 8.35
CA ASP A 85 12.61 14.74 8.20
C ASP A 85 12.80 14.13 6.81
N GLY A 86 11.80 14.24 5.92
CA GLY A 86 11.86 13.71 4.56
C GLY A 86 11.75 12.20 4.45
N ALA A 87 11.41 11.50 5.53
CA ALA A 87 11.46 10.05 5.62
C ALA A 87 10.10 9.36 5.60
N SER A 88 8.99 10.08 5.81
CA SER A 88 7.67 9.46 5.90
C SER A 88 6.62 10.23 5.14
N VAL A 89 5.62 9.52 4.60
CA VAL A 89 4.48 10.10 3.90
C VAL A 89 3.21 9.36 4.29
N VAL A 90 2.11 10.10 4.36
CA VAL A 90 0.76 9.56 4.51
C VAL A 90 -0.01 9.86 3.23
N LEU A 91 -0.57 8.83 2.61
CA LEU A 91 -1.36 8.94 1.38
C LEU A 91 -2.81 8.59 1.70
N GLU A 92 -3.70 9.56 1.57
CA GLU A 92 -5.14 9.37 1.74
C GLU A 92 -5.73 8.75 0.49
N PHE A 93 -6.52 7.68 0.63
CA PHE A 93 -7.17 7.03 -0.52
C PHE A 93 -8.65 6.74 -0.25
N SER A 94 -9.38 6.51 -1.33
CA SER A 94 -10.73 5.95 -1.31
C SER A 94 -10.80 4.79 -2.30
N ALA A 95 -11.70 3.85 -2.03
CA ALA A 95 -11.94 2.70 -2.90
C ALA A 95 -13.29 2.06 -2.57
N ASN A 96 -13.68 1.10 -3.39
CA ASN A 96 -14.83 0.23 -3.13
C ASN A 96 -14.34 -1.22 -3.04
N VAL A 97 -14.99 -2.00 -2.18
CA VAL A 97 -14.76 -3.44 -2.07
C VAL A 97 -16.10 -4.13 -1.87
N SER A 98 -16.46 -5.04 -2.78
CA SER A 98 -17.71 -5.80 -2.67
C SER A 98 -18.93 -4.90 -2.47
N GLY A 99 -19.00 -3.79 -3.18
CA GLY A 99 -20.11 -2.81 -3.08
C GLY A 99 -20.06 -1.90 -1.86
N LYS A 100 -19.04 -1.99 -1.03
CA LYS A 100 -18.86 -1.12 0.15
C LYS A 100 -17.81 -0.06 -0.13
N SER A 101 -18.15 1.21 0.13
CA SER A 101 -17.19 2.31 0.03
C SER A 101 -16.31 2.37 1.27
N LEU A 102 -15.04 2.63 1.05
CA LEU A 102 -14.10 2.80 2.13
C LEU A 102 -13.13 3.94 1.85
N LYS A 103 -12.52 4.42 2.90
CA LYS A 103 -11.47 5.42 2.88
C LYS A 103 -10.36 4.97 3.82
N GLY A 104 -9.13 5.26 3.44
CA GLY A 104 -8.01 4.88 4.28
C GLY A 104 -6.80 5.75 4.06
N ILE A 105 -5.74 5.36 4.74
CA ILE A 105 -4.42 5.96 4.57
C ILE A 105 -3.37 4.85 4.45
N ASP A 106 -2.41 5.10 3.57
CA ASP A 106 -1.15 4.37 3.53
C ASP A 106 -0.12 5.23 4.26
N MET A 107 0.44 4.71 5.33
CA MET A 107 1.49 5.38 6.09
C MET A 107 2.82 4.68 5.78
N ILE A 108 3.71 5.39 5.11
CA ILE A 108 4.90 4.83 4.50
C ILE A 108 6.16 5.50 5.06
N ARG A 109 7.13 4.69 5.50
CA ARG A 109 8.45 5.18 5.91
C ARG A 109 9.53 4.63 4.99
N PHE A 110 10.46 5.51 4.60
CA PHE A 110 11.59 5.21 3.72
C PHE A 110 12.90 5.20 4.50
N ASN A 111 13.86 4.40 4.04
CA ASN A 111 15.23 4.49 4.55
C ASN A 111 16.05 5.55 3.77
N ALA A 112 17.32 5.70 4.12
CA ALA A 112 18.20 6.71 3.51
C ALA A 112 18.39 6.52 2.00
N SER A 113 18.28 5.29 1.49
CA SER A 113 18.35 5.01 0.05
C SER A 113 17.01 5.13 -0.67
N GLY A 114 15.94 5.50 0.04
CA GLY A 114 14.61 5.69 -0.54
C GLY A 114 13.79 4.41 -0.65
N LYS A 115 14.26 3.29 -0.08
CA LYS A 115 13.47 2.06 -0.04
C LYS A 115 12.45 2.11 1.08
N ILE A 116 11.28 1.52 0.86
CA ILE A 116 10.22 1.46 1.87
C ILE A 116 10.60 0.45 2.95
N VAL A 117 10.60 0.88 4.21
CA VAL A 117 10.89 0.04 5.38
C VAL A 117 9.68 -0.22 6.25
N GLU A 118 8.65 0.62 6.17
CA GLU A 118 7.36 0.38 6.82
C GLU A 118 6.23 0.80 5.88
N PHE A 119 5.19 -0.02 5.85
CA PHE A 119 3.97 0.27 5.11
C PHE A 119 2.79 -0.16 5.97
N GLU A 120 2.05 0.81 6.49
CA GLU A 120 0.90 0.56 7.36
C GLU A 120 -0.36 1.12 6.73
N VAL A 121 -1.44 0.34 6.78
CA VAL A 121 -2.73 0.72 6.18
C VAL A 121 -3.79 0.82 7.27
N MET A 122 -4.54 1.92 7.29
CA MET A 122 -5.69 2.13 8.15
C MET A 122 -6.91 2.41 7.28
N VAL A 123 -8.06 1.87 7.64
CA VAL A 123 -9.29 1.92 6.83
C VAL A 123 -10.52 2.21 7.70
N ARG A 124 -11.41 3.04 7.16
CA ARG A 124 -12.74 3.34 7.70
C ARG A 124 -13.81 3.27 6.60
N PRO A 125 -15.12 3.14 6.89
CA PRO A 125 -15.70 2.79 8.19
C PRO A 125 -15.61 1.27 8.47
N ALA A 126 -16.14 0.83 9.59
CA ALA A 126 -16.09 -0.58 9.98
C ALA A 126 -16.67 -1.52 8.91
N THR A 127 -17.75 -1.14 8.24
CA THR A 127 -18.37 -1.96 7.17
C THR A 127 -17.43 -2.13 5.96
N GLY A 128 -16.72 -1.07 5.56
CA GLY A 128 -15.70 -1.14 4.50
C GLY A 128 -14.51 -1.97 4.91
N LEU A 129 -14.05 -1.81 6.15
CA LEU A 129 -12.96 -2.60 6.71
C LEU A 129 -13.30 -4.10 6.75
N GLN A 130 -14.52 -4.44 7.16
CA GLN A 130 -15.01 -5.83 7.18
C GLN A 130 -15.03 -6.43 5.77
N ALA A 131 -15.52 -5.69 4.77
CA ALA A 131 -15.55 -6.13 3.38
C ALA A 131 -14.13 -6.37 2.86
N LEU A 132 -13.21 -5.47 3.15
CA LEU A 132 -11.79 -5.60 2.79
C LEU A 132 -11.17 -6.83 3.44
N GLY A 133 -11.39 -7.01 4.74
CA GLY A 133 -10.86 -8.15 5.49
C GLY A 133 -11.36 -9.48 4.95
N ALA A 134 -12.64 -9.59 4.61
CA ALA A 134 -13.22 -10.80 4.02
C ALA A 134 -12.62 -11.11 2.64
N ALA A 135 -12.52 -10.11 1.77
CA ALA A 135 -11.98 -10.26 0.42
C ALA A 135 -10.49 -10.64 0.44
N MET A 136 -9.71 -9.97 1.29
CA MET A 136 -8.29 -10.24 1.45
C MET A 136 -8.05 -11.62 2.08
N GLY A 137 -8.81 -11.96 3.11
CA GLY A 137 -8.70 -13.26 3.78
C GLY A 137 -8.91 -14.42 2.83
N ALA A 138 -9.92 -14.33 1.95
CA ALA A 138 -10.20 -15.37 0.96
C ALA A 138 -9.04 -15.55 -0.03
N LYS A 139 -8.45 -14.46 -0.52
CA LYS A 139 -7.36 -14.51 -1.50
C LYS A 139 -6.02 -14.88 -0.88
N LEU A 140 -5.70 -14.34 0.29
CA LEU A 140 -4.42 -14.58 0.95
C LEU A 140 -4.32 -15.98 1.55
N ALA A 141 -5.42 -16.57 2.02
CA ALA A 141 -5.41 -17.92 2.57
C ALA A 141 -4.84 -18.94 1.58
N ASP A 142 -5.28 -18.88 0.31
CA ASP A 142 -4.78 -19.76 -0.74
C ASP A 142 -3.30 -19.52 -1.05
N LYS A 143 -2.90 -18.25 -1.14
CA LYS A 143 -1.52 -17.87 -1.46
C LYS A 143 -0.54 -18.18 -0.34
N LEU A 144 -0.94 -17.97 0.91
CA LEU A 144 -0.12 -18.31 2.08
C LEU A 144 0.04 -19.82 2.25
N ALA A 145 -0.98 -20.61 1.92
CA ALA A 145 -0.89 -22.07 1.92
C ALA A 145 0.15 -22.56 0.91
N LEU A 146 0.19 -21.95 -0.29
CA LEU A 146 1.20 -22.26 -1.30
C LEU A 146 2.62 -21.91 -0.82
N LEU A 147 2.81 -20.75 -0.20
CA LEU A 147 4.10 -20.33 0.34
C LEU A 147 4.60 -21.26 1.46
N LYS A 148 3.70 -21.72 2.33
CA LYS A 148 4.03 -22.68 3.39
C LYS A 148 4.39 -24.06 2.84
N ALA A 149 3.76 -24.47 1.73
CA ALA A 149 4.06 -25.76 1.09
C ALA A 149 5.44 -25.76 0.40
N GLU A 150 5.95 -24.58 0.01
CA GLU A 150 7.26 -24.41 -0.62
C GLU A 150 8.42 -24.22 0.38
N ALA A 151 8.07 -24.07 1.67
CA ALA A 151 9.07 -23.86 2.73
C ALA A 151 9.72 -25.16 3.19
#